data_e71f34b87e6019b5585e152b7bb87bec
#
_entry.id   e71f34b87e6019b5585e152b7bb87bec
#
_cell.length_a   1.000
_cell.length_b   1.000
_cell.length_c   1.000
_cell.angle_alpha   90.00
_cell.angle_beta   90.00
_cell.angle_gamma   90.00
#
_symmetry.space_group_name_H-M   'P 1'
#
loop_
_entity.id
_entity.type
_entity.pdbx_description
1 polymer ?
#
loop_
_entity_poly.entity_id
_entity_poly.type
_entity_poly.pdbx_seq_one_letter_code
_entity_poly.pdbx_strand_id
1 'polypeptide(L)'
;MKKDYTKWHKVKKDINDLESRVFFHERDIWFCYIGSNVGFEQDGVTEEYLRPVLIVKKFNNEIFWGIPLTKSKKRKDSRYYYSFSFVEGIISLAILSQIRLIDAKRLARQVGTMKEDDFRNVKKKLKELLP
;
A
#
# COMPACT_ATOMS: atom_id res chain seq x y z
N MET A 1 -12.15 -11.46 16.59
CA MET A 1 -12.49 -11.42 16.33
C MET A 1 -12.94 -11.24 16.10
N LYS A 2 -12.78 -10.98 16.10
CA LYS A 2 -13.18 -10.61 15.81
C LYS A 2 -13.05 -10.42 15.79
N LYS A 3 -12.62 -10.21 15.89
CA LYS A 3 -12.64 -9.87 15.72
C LYS A 3 -12.80 -9.84 15.93
N ASP A 4 -12.63 -9.86 16.19
CA ASP A 4 -13.00 -9.71 16.21
C ASP A 4 -13.62 -9.37 15.98
N TYR A 5 -13.84 -9.14 15.88
CA TYR A 5 -14.39 -8.63 15.59
C TYR A 5 -14.79 -8.41 16.22
N THR A 6 -14.87 -8.45 16.83
CA THR A 6 -15.14 -8.04 17.38
C THR A 6 -14.84 -7.88 17.99
N LYS A 7 -14.38 -8.00 18.31
CA LYS A 7 -14.13 -7.63 18.66
C LYS A 7 -14.06 -7.26 18.22
N TRP A 8 -14.23 -7.00 17.73
CA TRP A 8 -14.24 -6.45 16.94
C TRP A 8 -15.09 -6.02 16.89
N HIS A 9 -15.54 -5.77 16.99
CA HIS A 9 -16.16 -5.20 16.88
C HIS A 9 -16.64 -4.79 17.71
N LYS A 10 -16.52 -4.78 18.49
CA LYS A 10 -16.69 -4.36 19.22
C LYS A 10 -16.41 -3.91 19.62
N VAL A 11 -16.07 -3.70 19.56
CA VAL A 11 -15.76 -3.33 19.67
C VAL A 11 -15.83 -3.01 19.06
N LYS A 12 -15.85 -2.92 18.46
CA LYS A 12 -15.84 -2.60 17.72
C LYS A 12 -16.42 -1.93 17.48
N LYS A 13 -16.83 -1.43 17.67
CA LYS A 13 -17.10 -0.71 17.48
C LYS A 13 -16.92 0.11 17.91
N ASP A 14 -16.77 0.50 18.54
CA ASP A 14 -16.38 1.12 18.91
C ASP A 14 -15.58 1.18 19.10
N ILE A 15 -15.09 0.89 19.18
CA ILE A 15 -14.17 0.75 19.03
C ILE A 15 -13.87 0.54 18.40
N ASN A 16 -13.98 0.36 18.00
CA ASN A 16 -13.51 0.13 17.17
C ASN A 16 -13.23 0.84 16.48
N ASP A 17 -13.60 1.35 16.82
CA ASP A 17 -13.29 2.26 15.96
C ASP A 17 -11.99 2.76 16.23
N LEU A 18 -11.73 3.36 17.27
CA LEU A 18 -10.51 3.82 17.57
C LEU A 18 -9.56 2.75 17.62
N GLU A 19 -9.88 1.76 18.25
CA GLU A 19 -9.01 0.71 18.42
C GLU A 19 -8.64 0.06 17.14
N SER A 20 -9.46 0.11 16.17
CA SER A 20 -9.12 -0.54 14.94
C SER A 20 -8.36 0.37 14.02
N ARG A 21 -8.07 1.56 14.45
CA ARG A 21 -7.40 2.47 13.58
C ARG A 21 -5.91 2.21 13.57
N VAL A 22 -5.27 2.21 12.43
CA VAL A 22 -3.82 2.00 12.34
C VAL A 22 -3.15 3.31 12.06
N PHE A 23 -1.91 3.42 12.48
CA PHE A 23 -1.13 4.62 12.22
C PHE A 23 -0.20 4.34 11.06
N PHE A 24 -0.28 5.13 10.04
CA PHE A 24 0.54 4.96 8.86
C PHE A 24 1.17 6.29 8.49
N HIS A 25 2.26 6.23 7.76
CA HIS A 25 3.03 7.41 7.41
C HIS A 25 3.49 7.35 5.97
N GLU A 26 3.80 8.49 5.41
CA GLU A 26 4.40 8.51 4.07
C GLU A 26 5.72 7.76 4.11
N ARG A 27 6.05 7.10 3.02
CA ARG A 27 7.20 6.22 2.86
C ARG A 27 6.97 4.82 3.42
N ASP A 28 5.94 4.60 4.20
CA ASP A 28 5.65 3.26 4.68
C ASP A 28 5.25 2.37 3.51
N ILE A 29 5.57 1.08 3.62
CA ILE A 29 5.10 0.07 2.68
C ILE A 29 4.23 -0.89 3.46
N TRP A 30 2.99 -1.04 3.01
CA TRP A 30 1.99 -1.86 3.70
C TRP A 30 1.38 -2.85 2.73
N PHE A 31 1.05 -4.03 3.24
CA PHE A 31 0.16 -4.90 2.49
C PHE A 31 -1.23 -4.32 2.59
N CYS A 32 -1.90 -4.20 1.46
CA CYS A 32 -3.25 -3.64 1.38
C CYS A 32 -4.18 -4.57 0.63
N TYR A 33 -5.44 -4.55 1.03
CA TYR A 33 -6.47 -5.30 0.31
C TYR A 33 -6.93 -4.41 -0.86
N ILE A 34 -6.27 -4.54 -2.00
CA ILE A 34 -6.70 -3.74 -3.11
C ILE A 34 -7.09 -4.61 -4.26
N GLY A 35 -7.63 -5.61 -3.99
CA GLY A 35 -7.97 -6.49 -4.99
C GLY A 35 -9.02 -6.17 -5.79
N SER A 36 -9.00 -5.20 -6.14
CA SER A 36 -9.97 -4.87 -6.88
C SER A 36 -10.39 -5.66 -7.89
N ASN A 37 -9.72 -6.08 -8.46
CA ASN A 37 -10.09 -6.75 -9.53
C ASN A 37 -10.81 -7.80 -9.26
N VAL A 38 -11.07 -7.74 -8.50
CA VAL A 38 -11.73 -8.58 -8.13
C VAL A 38 -12.73 -9.08 -8.76
N GLY A 39 -13.26 -8.51 -9.34
CA GLY A 39 -14.32 -8.94 -9.91
C GLY A 39 -14.30 -10.31 -10.25
N PHE A 40 -13.44 -10.73 -10.73
CA PHE A 40 -13.61 -11.96 -11.16
C PHE A 40 -13.12 -12.93 -10.33
N GLU A 41 -12.65 -12.67 -9.50
CA GLU A 41 -12.15 -13.57 -8.84
C GLU A 41 -12.87 -14.14 -8.00
N GLN A 42 -13.57 -14.33 -7.94
CA GLN A 42 -14.34 -14.92 -7.27
C GLN A 42 -13.95 -15.75 -6.26
N ASP A 43 -13.33 -16.41 -6.20
CA ASP A 43 -12.99 -17.25 -5.26
C ASP A 43 -12.85 -16.67 -4.02
N GLY A 44 -12.81 -15.57 -3.90
CA GLY A 44 -12.79 -15.05 -2.68
C GLY A 44 -11.70 -15.31 -1.80
N VAL A 45 -10.66 -15.59 -2.17
CA VAL A 45 -9.62 -15.82 -1.29
C VAL A 45 -8.96 -14.53 -1.04
N THR A 46 -9.28 -13.91 0.06
CA THR A 46 -8.82 -12.63 0.30
C THR A 46 -7.34 -12.50 0.39
N GLU A 47 -6.62 -13.42 0.91
CA GLU A 47 -5.22 -13.22 1.00
C GLU A 47 -4.61 -13.03 -0.32
N GLU A 48 -5.22 -13.52 -1.35
CA GLU A 48 -4.65 -13.35 -2.64
C GLU A 48 -4.79 -11.96 -3.17
N TYR A 49 -5.56 -11.13 -2.50
CA TYR A 49 -5.71 -9.78 -2.97
C TYR A 49 -4.87 -8.79 -2.18
N LEU A 50 -4.01 -9.30 -1.30
CA LEU A 50 -3.09 -8.42 -0.60
C LEU A 50 -1.95 -8.06 -1.52
N ARG A 51 -1.64 -6.78 -1.58
CA ARG A 51 -0.54 -6.31 -2.39
C ARG A 51 0.27 -5.31 -1.60
N PRO A 52 1.58 -5.28 -1.78
CA PRO A 52 2.38 -4.26 -1.12
C PRO A 52 2.15 -2.92 -1.81
N VAL A 53 1.98 -1.91 -1.03
CA VAL A 53 1.69 -0.56 -1.51
C VAL A 53 2.58 0.42 -0.79
N LEU A 54 3.16 1.34 -1.55
CA LEU A 54 3.96 2.42 -0.98
C LEU A 54 3.05 3.60 -0.70
N ILE A 55 3.08 4.12 0.50
CA ILE A 55 2.28 5.29 0.85
C ILE A 55 3.04 6.54 0.43
N VAL A 56 2.49 7.26 -0.55
CA VAL A 56 3.15 8.42 -1.12
C VAL A 56 2.69 9.71 -0.47
N LYS A 57 1.41 9.85 -0.24
CA LYS A 57 0.88 11.08 0.32
C LYS A 57 -0.24 10.75 1.27
N LYS A 58 -0.09 11.15 2.53
CA LYS A 58 -1.13 10.94 3.53
C LYS A 58 -1.95 12.21 3.62
N PHE A 59 -3.22 12.10 3.28
CA PHE A 59 -4.10 13.27 3.36
C PHE A 59 -4.65 13.46 4.76
N ASN A 60 -5.00 12.37 5.39
CA ASN A 60 -5.46 12.40 6.78
C ASN A 60 -5.38 10.96 7.29
N ASN A 61 -6.01 10.68 8.40
CA ASN A 61 -5.92 9.33 8.98
C ASN A 61 -6.78 8.31 8.24
N GLU A 62 -7.52 8.74 7.24
CA GLU A 62 -8.45 7.85 6.56
C GLU A 62 -8.13 7.58 5.11
N ILE A 63 -7.41 8.44 4.44
CA ILE A 63 -7.14 8.22 3.02
C ILE A 63 -5.72 8.65 2.67
N PHE A 64 -5.18 8.01 1.67
CA PHE A 64 -3.84 8.32 1.20
C PHE A 64 -3.69 7.95 -0.27
N TRP A 65 -2.68 8.50 -0.91
CA TRP A 65 -2.29 8.04 -2.23
C TRP A 65 -1.26 6.94 -2.07
N GLY A 66 -1.48 5.82 -2.75
CA GLY A 66 -0.57 4.69 -2.71
C GLY A 66 -0.19 4.23 -4.10
N ILE A 67 0.96 3.61 -4.19
CA ILE A 67 1.47 3.06 -5.43
C ILE A 67 1.69 1.57 -5.21
N PRO A 68 1.09 0.72 -6.03
CA PRO A 68 1.30 -0.71 -5.86
C PRO A 68 2.70 -1.12 -6.28
N LEU A 69 3.23 -2.11 -5.61
CA LEU A 69 4.55 -2.62 -5.88
C LEU A 69 4.44 -4.04 -6.41
N THR A 70 5.40 -4.43 -7.23
CA THR A 70 5.47 -5.79 -7.70
C THR A 70 6.91 -6.23 -7.65
N LYS A 71 7.15 -7.53 -7.61
CA LYS A 71 8.50 -8.04 -7.55
C LYS A 71 9.07 -8.21 -8.94
N SER A 72 10.37 -8.09 -9.05
CA SER A 72 11.05 -8.30 -10.31
C SER A 72 12.39 -8.93 -10.03
N LYS A 73 12.90 -9.67 -11.00
CA LYS A 73 14.21 -10.27 -10.84
C LYS A 73 15.31 -9.31 -11.23
N LYS A 74 14.99 -8.22 -11.90
CA LYS A 74 15.99 -7.25 -12.29
C LYS A 74 15.35 -5.89 -12.36
N ARG A 75 16.19 -4.88 -12.33
CA ARG A 75 15.70 -3.52 -12.34
C ARG A 75 15.09 -3.20 -13.69
N LYS A 76 14.00 -2.44 -13.66
CA LYS A 76 13.32 -2.05 -14.87
C LYS A 76 12.89 -0.60 -14.73
N ASP A 77 13.84 0.30 -14.57
CA ASP A 77 13.49 1.69 -14.41
C ASP A 77 13.02 2.26 -15.72
N SER A 78 12.01 3.06 -15.69
CA SER A 78 11.47 3.71 -16.86
C SER A 78 10.66 4.90 -16.40
N ARG A 79 9.94 5.50 -17.33
CA ARG A 79 9.08 6.62 -16.95
C ARG A 79 7.99 6.17 -15.99
N TYR A 80 7.55 4.93 -16.07
CA TYR A 80 6.42 4.46 -15.29
C TYR A 80 6.78 3.54 -14.15
N TYR A 81 8.03 3.15 -14.03
CA TYR A 81 8.46 2.22 -12.99
C TYR A 81 9.69 2.72 -12.27
N TYR A 82 9.74 2.47 -10.99
CA TYR A 82 10.95 2.78 -10.21
C TYR A 82 11.35 1.53 -9.45
N SER A 83 12.59 1.07 -9.66
CA SER A 83 13.10 -0.12 -9.00
C SER A 83 13.82 0.24 -7.72
N PHE A 84 13.60 -0.51 -6.68
CA PHE A 84 14.28 -0.30 -5.41
C PHE A 84 14.21 -1.58 -4.59
N SER A 85 14.92 -1.62 -3.46
CA SER A 85 14.86 -2.75 -2.58
C SER A 85 14.57 -2.28 -1.17
N PHE A 86 13.57 -2.86 -0.53
CA PHE A 86 13.36 -2.63 0.88
C PHE A 86 13.50 -3.94 1.65
N VAL A 87 13.71 -5.04 0.94
CA VAL A 87 14.03 -6.32 1.52
C VAL A 87 15.27 -6.80 0.80
N GLU A 88 16.31 -7.13 1.54
CA GLU A 88 17.57 -7.49 0.93
C GLU A 88 17.41 -8.62 -0.05
N GLY A 89 18.00 -8.47 -1.22
CA GLY A 89 17.94 -9.51 -2.24
C GLY A 89 16.70 -9.53 -3.10
N ILE A 90 15.76 -8.64 -2.82
CA ILE A 90 14.52 -8.61 -3.60
C ILE A 90 14.35 -7.25 -4.22
N ILE A 91 14.11 -7.21 -5.52
CA ILE A 91 13.89 -5.97 -6.22
C ILE A 91 12.39 -5.75 -6.35
N SER A 92 11.94 -4.59 -5.92
CA SER A 92 10.55 -4.21 -6.05
C SER A 92 10.42 -3.13 -7.10
N LEU A 93 9.32 -3.16 -7.83
CA LEU A 93 9.02 -2.13 -8.80
C LEU A 93 7.81 -1.36 -8.32
N ALA A 94 7.97 -0.05 -8.21
CA ALA A 94 6.84 0.81 -7.92
C ALA A 94 6.20 1.17 -9.25
N ILE A 95 4.92 0.86 -9.42
CA ILE A 95 4.23 1.11 -10.68
C ILE A 95 3.62 2.48 -10.60
N LEU A 96 4.37 3.47 -11.05
CA LEU A 96 4.00 4.87 -10.83
C LEU A 96 2.70 5.26 -11.51
N SER A 97 2.42 4.66 -12.66
CA SER A 97 1.20 4.98 -13.37
C SER A 97 -0.05 4.46 -12.68
N GLN A 98 0.10 3.63 -11.67
CA GLN A 98 -1.05 3.10 -10.97
C GLN A 98 -1.27 3.73 -9.61
N ILE A 99 -0.74 4.91 -9.41
CA ILE A 99 -1.00 5.63 -8.17
C ILE A 99 -2.50 5.84 -8.03
N ARG A 100 -3.00 5.64 -6.83
CA ARG A 100 -4.44 5.73 -6.59
C ARG A 100 -4.76 6.13 -5.18
N LEU A 101 -5.96 6.62 -4.99
CA LEU A 101 -6.45 6.97 -3.66
C LEU A 101 -6.91 5.69 -2.97
N ILE A 102 -6.48 5.50 -1.75
CA ILE A 102 -6.80 4.27 -1.01
C ILE A 102 -7.32 4.64 0.36
N ASP A 103 -8.34 3.91 0.80
CA ASP A 103 -8.90 4.09 2.12
C ASP A 103 -8.03 3.33 3.12
N ALA A 104 -7.71 3.94 4.23
CA ALA A 104 -6.84 3.32 5.24
C ALA A 104 -7.43 2.03 5.80
N LYS A 105 -8.73 1.81 5.64
CA LYS A 105 -9.31 0.56 6.08
C LYS A 105 -8.72 -0.62 5.31
N ARG A 106 -8.10 -0.38 4.16
CA ARG A 106 -7.53 -1.46 3.39
C ARG A 106 -6.14 -1.84 3.84
N LEU A 107 -5.57 -1.12 4.79
CA LEU A 107 -4.23 -1.44 5.28
C LEU A 107 -4.27 -2.69 6.15
N ALA A 108 -3.44 -3.66 5.84
CA ALA A 108 -3.40 -4.90 6.60
C ALA A 108 -2.23 -4.89 7.59
N ARG A 109 -1.01 -4.71 7.10
CA ARG A 109 0.13 -4.63 7.99
C ARG A 109 1.30 -3.97 7.28
N GLN A 110 2.12 -3.31 8.05
CA GLN A 110 3.29 -2.66 7.51
C GLN A 110 4.40 -3.70 7.30
N VAL A 111 5.06 -3.63 6.18
CA VAL A 111 6.12 -4.57 5.86
C VAL A 111 7.45 -3.90 5.60
N GLY A 112 7.50 -2.59 5.58
CA GLY A 112 8.78 -1.91 5.37
C GLY A 112 8.61 -0.42 5.26
N THR A 113 9.70 0.24 4.97
CA THR A 113 9.74 1.69 4.79
C THR A 113 10.72 1.96 3.66
N MET A 114 10.33 2.83 2.75
CA MET A 114 11.22 3.19 1.66
C MET A 114 12.28 4.17 2.16
N LYS A 115 13.51 4.05 1.67
CA LYS A 115 14.56 4.98 2.04
C LYS A 115 14.24 6.35 1.51
N GLU A 116 14.73 7.38 2.19
CA GLU A 116 14.41 8.74 1.81
C GLU A 116 14.89 9.09 0.42
N ASP A 117 16.06 8.60 0.02
CA ASP A 117 16.57 8.89 -1.32
C ASP A 117 15.66 8.30 -2.38
N ASP A 118 15.20 7.06 -2.16
CA ASP A 118 14.31 6.43 -3.11
C ASP A 118 12.99 7.18 -3.16
N PHE A 119 12.52 7.62 -2.01
CA PHE A 119 11.24 8.32 -1.95
C PHE A 119 11.31 9.63 -2.71
N ARG A 120 12.42 10.35 -2.60
CA ARG A 120 12.58 11.59 -3.36
C ARG A 120 12.56 11.30 -4.85
N ASN A 121 13.20 10.21 -5.26
CA ASN A 121 13.24 9.86 -6.68
C ASN A 121 11.84 9.48 -7.18
N VAL A 122 11.07 8.78 -6.36
CA VAL A 122 9.71 8.43 -6.73
C VAL A 122 8.88 9.68 -6.92
N LYS A 123 8.98 10.63 -5.99
CA LYS A 123 8.19 11.85 -6.08
C LYS A 123 8.59 12.66 -7.30
N LYS A 124 9.87 12.67 -7.63
CA LYS A 124 10.32 13.39 -8.80
C LYS A 124 9.74 12.77 -10.05
N LYS A 125 9.77 11.45 -10.13
CA LYS A 125 9.21 10.78 -11.29
C LYS A 125 7.70 10.97 -11.41
N LEU A 126 7.02 10.99 -10.27
CA LEU A 126 5.58 11.22 -10.31
C LEU A 126 5.27 12.60 -10.86
N LYS A 127 6.05 13.60 -10.48
CA LYS A 127 5.82 14.93 -11.00
C LYS A 127 6.03 14.98 -12.51
N GLU A 128 6.93 14.17 -13.03
CA GLU A 128 7.17 14.15 -14.45
C GLU A 128 6.02 13.50 -15.23
N LEU A 129 5.15 12.77 -14.56
CA LEU A 129 4.01 12.18 -15.22
C LEU A 129 2.85 13.16 -15.35
N LEU A 130 2.91 14.27 -14.65
CA LEU A 130 1.83 15.25 -14.74
C LEU A 130 1.87 15.97 -16.06
N PRO A 131 0.72 16.36 -16.61
CA PRO A 131 0.68 17.05 -17.90
C PRO A 131 1.29 18.45 -17.81
#